data_55727b277327013b4bf09b4c492b634d
#
_entry.id   55727b277327013b4bf09b4c492b634d
#
_cell.length_a   1.000
_cell.length_b   1.000
_cell.length_c   1.000
_cell.angle_alpha   90.00
_cell.angle_beta   90.00
_cell.angle_gamma   90.00
#
_symmetry.space_group_name_H-M   'P 1'
#
loop_
_entity.id
_entity.type
_entity.pdbx_description
1 polymer ?
#
loop_
_entity_poly.entity_id
_entity_poly.type
_entity_poly.pdbx_seq_one_letter_code
_entity_poly.pdbx_strand_id
1 'polypeptide(L)'
;PPVFLMDEPLSNLDARLRMDMRVELKRFQSDAGATTVYVTHDQTEAMTMSTRVVVMKDGQIQQVAAPGDLYHQPSNTFVADFIGMPRINLITLSADKSDKSIYINDDMSIDIGWVPGVDEIVLGAHPEDLVVSKKITSSSEEYSVTAVLPNGPETIIQLPRGKTVVIARVAHDSTYSV
;
A
#
# COMPACT_ATOMS: atom_id res chain seq x y z
N PRO A 1 9.07 -30.23 -16.28
CA PRO A 1 10.09 -29.25 -16.69
C PRO A 1 10.68 -28.58 -15.45
N PRO A 2 11.95 -28.16 -15.49
CA PRO A 2 12.60 -27.49 -14.34
C PRO A 2 12.05 -26.09 -14.08
N VAL A 3 11.41 -25.46 -15.06
CA VAL A 3 10.82 -24.12 -14.98
C VAL A 3 9.47 -24.10 -15.68
N PHE A 4 8.46 -23.52 -15.01
CA PHE A 4 7.17 -23.16 -15.61
C PHE A 4 7.14 -21.67 -15.91
N LEU A 5 6.62 -21.31 -17.08
CA LEU A 5 6.35 -19.92 -17.45
C LEU A 5 4.83 -19.76 -17.60
N MET A 6 4.26 -18.82 -16.87
CA MET A 6 2.82 -18.53 -16.89
C MET A 6 2.64 -17.03 -17.12
N ASP A 7 1.93 -16.71 -18.21
CA ASP A 7 1.64 -15.33 -18.57
C ASP A 7 0.14 -15.07 -18.38
N GLU A 8 -0.21 -14.28 -17.38
CA GLU A 8 -1.57 -13.90 -16.98
C GLU A 8 -2.59 -15.07 -16.98
N PRO A 9 -2.29 -16.24 -16.37
CA PRO A 9 -3.10 -17.44 -16.57
C PRO A 9 -4.52 -17.34 -15.98
N LEU A 10 -4.78 -16.39 -15.08
CA LEU A 10 -6.07 -16.22 -14.41
C LEU A 10 -6.85 -14.99 -14.87
N SER A 11 -6.34 -14.22 -15.84
CA SER A 11 -6.90 -12.92 -16.25
C SER A 11 -8.35 -13.01 -16.75
N ASN A 12 -8.73 -14.10 -17.39
CA ASN A 12 -10.05 -14.31 -18.00
C ASN A 12 -11.07 -15.00 -17.07
N LEU A 13 -10.75 -15.19 -15.80
CA LEU A 13 -11.63 -15.86 -14.84
C LEU A 13 -12.41 -14.83 -14.00
N ASP A 14 -13.64 -15.23 -13.60
CA ASP A 14 -14.39 -14.47 -12.61
C ASP A 14 -13.70 -14.51 -11.21
N ALA A 15 -14.11 -13.61 -10.32
CA ALA A 15 -13.44 -13.41 -9.03
C ALA A 15 -13.45 -14.66 -8.14
N ARG A 16 -14.52 -15.45 -8.16
CA ARG A 16 -14.64 -16.65 -7.34
C ARG A 16 -13.73 -17.76 -7.87
N LEU A 17 -13.83 -18.05 -9.15
CA LEU A 17 -13.02 -19.06 -9.82
C LEU A 17 -11.54 -18.71 -9.75
N ARG A 18 -11.20 -17.41 -9.88
CA ARG A 18 -9.83 -16.92 -9.75
C ARG A 18 -9.26 -17.23 -8.35
N MET A 19 -10.04 -17.04 -7.29
CA MET A 19 -9.62 -17.36 -5.92
C MET A 19 -9.33 -18.86 -5.75
N ASP A 20 -10.24 -19.72 -6.23
CA ASP A 20 -10.08 -21.17 -6.15
C ASP A 20 -8.84 -21.62 -6.94
N MET A 21 -8.65 -21.09 -8.13
CA MET A 21 -7.51 -21.41 -9.00
C MET A 21 -6.16 -20.95 -8.44
N ARG A 22 -6.11 -19.82 -7.71
CA ARG A 22 -4.87 -19.40 -7.00
C ARG A 22 -4.42 -20.47 -6.01
N VAL A 23 -5.34 -21.02 -5.24
CA VAL A 23 -5.04 -22.06 -4.26
C VAL A 23 -4.51 -23.32 -4.97
N GLU A 24 -5.18 -23.76 -6.03
CA GLU A 24 -4.78 -24.94 -6.78
C GLU A 24 -3.43 -24.77 -7.49
N LEU A 25 -3.17 -23.61 -8.10
CA LEU A 25 -1.88 -23.33 -8.73
C LEU A 25 -0.73 -23.28 -7.74
N LYS A 26 -0.95 -22.67 -6.55
CA LYS A 26 0.06 -22.64 -5.50
C LYS A 26 0.38 -24.05 -4.99
N ARG A 27 -0.65 -24.90 -4.81
CA ARG A 27 -0.48 -26.30 -4.44
C ARG A 27 0.27 -27.08 -5.52
N PHE A 28 -0.16 -26.93 -6.79
CA PHE A 28 0.52 -27.58 -7.91
C PHE A 28 2.01 -27.22 -7.99
N GLN A 29 2.33 -25.93 -7.83
CA GLN A 29 3.73 -25.45 -7.84
C GLN A 29 4.53 -26.08 -6.70
N SER A 30 3.95 -26.15 -5.50
CA SER A 30 4.57 -26.76 -4.34
C SER A 30 4.82 -28.27 -4.55
N ASP A 31 3.82 -28.99 -5.05
CA ASP A 31 3.90 -30.44 -5.29
C ASP A 31 4.87 -30.79 -6.43
N ALA A 32 4.94 -29.95 -7.45
CA ALA A 32 5.85 -30.13 -8.57
C ALA A 32 7.32 -29.82 -8.23
N GLY A 33 7.58 -29.08 -7.16
CA GLY A 33 8.92 -28.63 -6.75
C GLY A 33 9.66 -27.82 -7.83
N ALA A 34 8.93 -27.25 -8.78
CA ALA A 34 9.50 -26.55 -9.92
C ALA A 34 9.52 -25.03 -9.70
N THR A 35 10.56 -24.39 -10.22
CA THR A 35 10.58 -22.93 -10.31
C THR A 35 9.50 -22.44 -11.26
N THR A 36 8.69 -21.49 -10.82
CA THR A 36 7.63 -20.89 -11.66
C THR A 36 7.89 -19.39 -11.83
N VAL A 37 7.92 -18.94 -13.06
CA VAL A 37 7.86 -17.51 -13.42
C VAL A 37 6.42 -17.21 -13.78
N TYR A 38 5.79 -16.33 -13.00
CA TYR A 38 4.38 -15.99 -13.12
C TYR A 38 4.24 -14.50 -13.42
N VAL A 39 3.69 -14.16 -14.56
CA VAL A 39 3.41 -12.77 -14.95
C VAL A 39 1.95 -12.47 -14.68
N THR A 40 1.69 -11.36 -13.99
CA THR A 40 0.35 -10.87 -13.68
C THR A 40 0.34 -9.37 -13.47
N HIS A 41 -0.80 -8.74 -13.74
CA HIS A 41 -1.10 -7.37 -13.33
C HIS A 41 -1.94 -7.32 -12.04
N ASP A 42 -2.36 -8.47 -11.50
CA ASP A 42 -3.12 -8.57 -10.25
C ASP A 42 -2.15 -8.63 -9.06
N GLN A 43 -2.14 -7.55 -8.27
CA GLN A 43 -1.28 -7.45 -7.09
C GLN A 43 -1.56 -8.55 -6.06
N THR A 44 -2.83 -8.96 -5.91
CA THR A 44 -3.20 -10.02 -4.97
C THR A 44 -2.57 -11.35 -5.37
N GLU A 45 -2.52 -11.66 -6.67
CA GLU A 45 -1.81 -12.84 -7.18
C GLU A 45 -0.32 -12.76 -6.85
N ALA A 46 0.32 -11.65 -7.23
CA ALA A 46 1.75 -11.45 -6.98
C ALA A 46 2.09 -11.59 -5.49
N MET A 47 1.32 -10.94 -4.61
CA MET A 47 1.58 -10.90 -3.17
C MET A 47 1.27 -12.21 -2.44
N THR A 48 0.28 -12.99 -2.90
CA THR A 48 -0.16 -14.20 -2.18
C THR A 48 0.46 -15.48 -2.69
N MET A 49 0.82 -15.54 -3.98
CA MET A 49 1.30 -16.78 -4.60
C MET A 49 2.82 -16.88 -4.65
N SER A 50 3.53 -15.77 -4.77
CA SER A 50 4.97 -15.77 -5.00
C SER A 50 5.79 -15.85 -3.72
N THR A 51 7.03 -16.33 -3.85
CA THR A 51 8.07 -16.23 -2.83
C THR A 51 8.93 -14.99 -3.03
N ARG A 52 8.96 -14.48 -4.26
CA ARG A 52 9.68 -13.27 -4.66
C ARG A 52 8.94 -12.59 -5.81
N VAL A 53 8.76 -11.29 -5.70
CA VAL A 53 8.09 -10.45 -6.70
C VAL A 53 9.12 -9.55 -7.38
N VAL A 54 8.96 -9.37 -8.68
CA VAL A 54 9.69 -8.39 -9.48
C VAL A 54 8.69 -7.31 -9.90
N VAL A 55 8.86 -6.11 -9.38
CA VAL A 55 8.06 -4.94 -9.81
C VAL A 55 8.77 -4.27 -10.97
N MET A 56 8.05 -4.07 -12.06
CA MET A 56 8.57 -3.46 -13.30
C MET A 56 7.79 -2.21 -13.69
N LYS A 57 8.49 -1.25 -14.26
CA LYS A 57 7.91 -0.05 -14.87
C LYS A 57 8.69 0.29 -16.14
N ASP A 58 7.99 0.51 -17.23
CA ASP A 58 8.59 0.91 -18.52
C ASP A 58 9.77 0.01 -18.95
N GLY A 59 9.62 -1.31 -18.75
CA GLY A 59 10.64 -2.31 -19.08
C GLY A 59 11.82 -2.37 -18.09
N GLN A 60 11.82 -1.57 -17.02
CA GLN A 60 12.88 -1.54 -16.03
C GLN A 60 12.42 -2.14 -14.69
N ILE A 61 13.30 -2.91 -14.07
CA ILE A 61 13.06 -3.46 -12.73
C ILE A 61 13.16 -2.32 -11.72
N GLN A 62 12.11 -2.15 -10.92
CA GLN A 62 12.04 -1.16 -9.84
C GLN A 62 12.46 -1.75 -8.50
N GLN A 63 12.03 -2.98 -8.21
CA GLN A 63 12.40 -3.71 -7.00
C GLN A 63 12.21 -5.21 -7.21
N VAL A 64 13.05 -6.00 -6.54
CA VAL A 64 12.92 -7.46 -6.43
C VAL A 64 13.00 -7.82 -4.96
N ALA A 65 11.90 -8.31 -4.37
CA ALA A 65 11.85 -8.63 -2.95
C ALA A 65 10.78 -9.69 -2.63
N ALA A 66 10.76 -10.18 -1.39
CA ALA A 66 9.63 -10.95 -0.88
C ALA A 66 8.39 -10.04 -0.77
N PRO A 67 7.16 -10.58 -0.88
CA PRO A 67 5.94 -9.79 -0.79
C PRO A 67 5.87 -8.84 0.43
N GLY A 68 6.20 -9.34 1.62
CA GLY A 68 6.21 -8.51 2.83
C GLY A 68 7.19 -7.34 2.76
N ASP A 69 8.38 -7.55 2.20
CA ASP A 69 9.40 -6.50 2.06
C ASP A 69 8.97 -5.43 1.04
N LEU A 70 8.29 -5.84 -0.05
CA LEU A 70 7.73 -4.88 -1.01
C LEU A 70 6.71 -3.95 -0.38
N TYR A 71 5.91 -4.47 0.54
CA TYR A 71 4.87 -3.73 1.24
C TYR A 71 5.45 -2.79 2.29
N HIS A 72 6.35 -3.29 3.15
CA HIS A 72 6.87 -2.55 4.29
C HIS A 72 8.14 -1.72 3.99
N GLN A 73 8.87 -2.07 2.94
CA GLN A 73 10.16 -1.45 2.59
C GLN A 73 10.26 -1.20 1.08
N PRO A 74 9.33 -0.41 0.49
CA PRO A 74 9.38 -0.07 -0.91
C PRO A 74 10.63 0.76 -1.22
N SER A 75 11.32 0.44 -2.31
CA SER A 75 12.58 1.11 -2.69
C SER A 75 12.39 2.52 -3.24
N ASN A 76 11.18 2.86 -3.67
CA ASN A 76 10.82 4.18 -4.18
C ASN A 76 9.30 4.41 -4.11
N THR A 77 8.89 5.65 -4.36
CA THR A 77 7.48 6.06 -4.30
C THR A 77 6.60 5.37 -5.34
N PHE A 78 7.16 4.95 -6.49
CA PHE A 78 6.41 4.18 -7.47
C PHE A 78 6.03 2.79 -6.92
N VAL A 79 6.97 2.08 -6.34
CA VAL A 79 6.71 0.76 -5.73
C VAL A 79 5.71 0.91 -4.58
N ALA A 80 5.90 1.92 -3.74
CA ALA A 80 4.99 2.22 -2.63
C ALA A 80 3.55 2.45 -3.12
N ASP A 81 3.36 3.31 -4.14
CA ASP A 81 2.04 3.60 -4.70
C ASP A 81 1.45 2.41 -5.47
N PHE A 82 2.30 1.61 -6.10
CA PHE A 82 1.85 0.46 -6.89
C PHE A 82 1.39 -0.72 -6.03
N ILE A 83 1.99 -0.93 -4.85
CA ILE A 83 1.70 -2.07 -3.98
C ILE A 83 0.71 -1.67 -2.88
N GLY A 84 -0.39 -2.41 -2.79
CA GLY A 84 -1.41 -2.23 -1.74
C GLY A 84 -2.78 -1.78 -2.28
N MET A 85 -3.83 -2.19 -1.58
CA MET A 85 -5.23 -1.83 -1.88
C MET A 85 -6.02 -1.67 -0.57
N PRO A 86 -6.42 -0.44 -0.22
CA PRO A 86 -6.14 0.82 -0.92
C PRO A 86 -4.64 1.14 -1.00
N ARG A 87 -4.28 2.08 -1.90
CA ARG A 87 -2.90 2.54 -2.05
C ARG A 87 -2.40 3.26 -0.80
N ILE A 88 -1.09 3.24 -0.61
CA ILE A 88 -0.44 4.02 0.43
C ILE A 88 -0.70 5.53 0.24
N ASN A 89 -0.86 6.26 1.32
CA ASN A 89 -0.91 7.71 1.29
C ASN A 89 0.50 8.26 1.14
N LEU A 90 0.78 8.94 0.04
CA LEU A 90 2.03 9.66 -0.19
C LEU A 90 1.80 11.15 0.08
N ILE A 91 2.31 11.64 1.19
CA ILE A 91 2.09 13.00 1.69
C ILE A 91 3.41 13.77 1.61
N THR A 92 3.45 14.81 0.78
CA THR A 92 4.61 15.72 0.76
C THR A 92 4.54 16.64 1.96
N LEU A 93 5.60 16.67 2.73
CA LEU A 93 5.74 17.45 3.95
C LEU A 93 6.97 18.35 3.87
N SER A 94 6.87 19.55 4.46
CA SER A 94 8.03 20.41 4.64
C SER A 94 8.97 19.83 5.69
N ALA A 95 10.26 20.02 5.48
CA ALA A 95 11.31 19.54 6.37
C ALA A 95 12.29 20.66 6.68
N ASP A 96 12.85 20.68 7.89
CA ASP A 96 13.92 21.60 8.24
C ASP A 96 15.28 20.97 7.91
N LYS A 97 16.10 21.67 7.13
CA LYS A 97 17.46 21.24 6.79
C LYS A 97 18.42 21.23 7.98
N SER A 98 18.07 21.91 9.05
CA SER A 98 18.91 22.09 10.25
C SER A 98 18.42 21.30 11.45
N ASP A 99 17.24 20.72 11.38
CA ASP A 99 16.61 19.99 12.47
C ASP A 99 16.12 18.61 12.00
N LYS A 100 15.72 17.76 12.93
CA LYS A 100 15.17 16.41 12.70
C LYS A 100 13.67 16.41 12.53
N SER A 101 13.07 17.59 12.38
CA SER A 101 11.62 17.76 12.34
C SER A 101 11.09 17.80 10.92
N ILE A 102 9.98 17.12 10.71
CA ILE A 102 9.11 17.30 9.55
C ILE A 102 7.79 17.87 10.01
N TYR A 103 7.23 18.78 9.23
CA TYR A 103 6.05 19.54 9.62
C TYR A 103 4.81 18.98 8.90
N ILE A 104 3.86 18.48 9.69
CA ILE A 104 2.56 18.03 9.18
C ILE A 104 1.68 19.26 8.89
N ASN A 105 1.73 20.25 9.77
CA ASN A 105 1.12 21.58 9.63
C ASN A 105 1.90 22.59 10.51
N ASP A 106 1.41 23.84 10.59
CA ASP A 106 2.10 24.89 11.34
C ASP A 106 2.26 24.61 12.85
N ASP A 107 1.38 23.78 13.41
CA ASP A 107 1.33 23.47 14.85
C ASP A 107 1.85 22.06 15.18
N MET A 108 2.08 21.21 14.17
CA MET A 108 2.44 19.82 14.37
C MET A 108 3.68 19.42 13.58
N SER A 109 4.68 18.92 14.30
CA SER A 109 5.88 18.33 13.73
C SER A 109 6.15 16.94 14.29
N ILE A 110 6.92 16.14 13.55
CA ILE A 110 7.39 14.81 13.95
C ILE A 110 8.92 14.84 13.92
N ASP A 111 9.55 14.39 15.01
CA ASP A 111 10.99 14.11 15.03
C ASP A 111 11.25 12.76 14.33
N ILE A 112 11.96 12.81 13.21
CA ILE A 112 12.31 11.62 12.41
C ILE A 112 13.68 11.02 12.78
N GLY A 113 14.35 11.60 13.79
CA GLY A 113 15.61 11.08 14.32
C GLY A 113 16.85 11.42 13.50
N TRP A 114 16.72 12.00 12.31
CA TRP A 114 17.81 12.39 11.41
C TRP A 114 17.49 13.71 10.69
N VAL A 115 18.51 14.43 10.28
CA VAL A 115 18.36 15.70 9.55
C VAL A 115 18.17 15.42 8.05
N PRO A 116 17.03 15.81 7.44
CA PRO A 116 16.72 15.45 6.04
C PRO A 116 17.69 16.05 5.00
N GLY A 117 18.27 17.21 5.27
CA GLY A 117 19.13 17.92 4.32
C GLY A 117 18.40 18.48 3.08
N VAL A 118 17.07 18.36 3.05
CA VAL A 118 16.18 18.79 1.97
C VAL A 118 15.00 19.58 2.56
N ASP A 119 14.33 20.40 1.72
CA ASP A 119 13.20 21.23 2.16
C ASP A 119 11.89 20.45 2.21
N GLU A 120 11.81 19.34 1.48
CA GLU A 120 10.61 18.53 1.39
C GLU A 120 10.96 17.04 1.44
N ILE A 121 10.10 16.28 2.10
CA ILE A 121 10.12 14.83 2.10
C ILE A 121 8.74 14.27 1.77
N VAL A 122 8.69 13.03 1.32
CA VAL A 122 7.43 12.31 1.11
C VAL A 122 7.27 11.29 2.23
N LEU A 123 6.23 11.48 3.04
CA LEU A 123 5.80 10.52 4.05
C LEU A 123 4.86 9.51 3.39
N GLY A 124 5.19 8.22 3.49
CA GLY A 124 4.31 7.11 3.15
C GLY A 124 3.57 6.61 4.40
N ALA A 125 2.24 6.59 4.36
CA ALA A 125 1.42 6.04 5.44
C ALA A 125 0.39 5.06 4.87
N HIS A 126 0.41 3.81 5.30
CA HIS A 126 -0.61 2.85 4.88
C HIS A 126 -1.98 3.22 5.47
N PRO A 127 -3.07 2.99 4.72
CA PRO A 127 -4.43 3.34 5.16
C PRO A 127 -4.83 2.72 6.50
N GLU A 128 -4.33 1.53 6.81
CA GLU A 128 -4.57 0.82 8.07
C GLU A 128 -3.76 1.33 9.25
N ASP A 129 -2.68 2.06 8.99
CA ASP A 129 -1.85 2.65 10.06
C ASP A 129 -2.41 3.98 10.55
N LEU A 130 -3.41 4.52 9.85
CA LEU A 130 -4.05 5.77 10.23
C LEU A 130 -5.15 5.55 11.27
N VAL A 131 -5.00 6.16 12.43
CA VAL A 131 -6.01 6.13 13.49
C VAL A 131 -6.98 7.29 13.28
N VAL A 132 -8.24 6.97 12.98
CA VAL A 132 -9.32 7.95 12.88
C VAL A 132 -10.04 8.06 14.20
N SER A 133 -10.16 9.29 14.73
CA SER A 133 -10.84 9.57 16.00
C SER A 133 -11.80 10.75 15.84
N LYS A 134 -12.93 10.71 16.54
CA LYS A 134 -13.86 11.84 16.66
C LYS A 134 -13.42 12.88 17.70
N LYS A 135 -12.35 12.59 18.42
CA LYS A 135 -11.80 13.49 19.44
C LYS A 135 -10.50 14.09 18.93
N ILE A 136 -10.42 15.40 18.96
CA ILE A 136 -9.20 16.13 18.69
C ILE A 136 -8.24 15.97 19.88
N THR A 137 -6.99 15.67 19.56
CA THR A 137 -5.87 15.58 20.51
C THR A 137 -4.73 16.48 20.06
N SER A 138 -3.76 16.75 20.90
CA SER A 138 -2.57 17.54 20.53
C SER A 138 -1.70 16.89 19.44
N SER A 139 -1.92 15.61 19.14
CA SER A 139 -1.21 14.83 18.11
C SER A 139 -2.11 14.41 16.96
N SER A 140 -3.26 15.07 16.75
CA SER A 140 -4.20 14.76 15.66
C SER A 140 -4.42 15.98 14.76
N GLU A 141 -4.55 15.72 13.47
CA GLU A 141 -4.97 16.70 12.46
C GLU A 141 -6.48 16.55 12.20
N GLU A 142 -7.20 17.66 12.09
CA GLU A 142 -8.64 17.66 11.84
C GLU A 142 -8.91 17.62 10.32
N TYR A 143 -9.80 16.72 9.92
CA TYR A 143 -10.22 16.56 8.53
C TYR A 143 -11.74 16.55 8.41
N SER A 144 -12.24 17.14 7.33
CA SER A 144 -13.60 16.92 6.88
C SER A 144 -13.69 15.62 6.11
N VAL A 145 -14.62 14.74 6.46
CA VAL A 145 -14.85 13.49 5.74
C VAL A 145 -15.57 13.78 4.43
N THR A 146 -15.05 13.32 3.31
CA THR A 146 -15.70 13.48 1.98
C THR A 146 -16.35 12.22 1.45
N ALA A 147 -15.91 11.05 1.90
CA ALA A 147 -16.57 9.79 1.58
C ALA A 147 -16.36 8.76 2.68
N VAL A 148 -17.40 7.97 2.93
CA VAL A 148 -17.39 6.81 3.81
C VAL A 148 -17.87 5.62 2.99
N LEU A 149 -17.00 4.65 2.78
CA LEU A 149 -17.24 3.49 1.91
C LEU A 149 -17.17 2.20 2.74
N PRO A 150 -18.30 1.70 3.25
CA PRO A 150 -18.34 0.41 3.93
C PRO A 150 -17.92 -0.72 2.99
N ASN A 151 -16.99 -1.56 3.42
CA ASN A 151 -16.46 -2.69 2.67
C ASN A 151 -16.42 -3.95 3.56
N GLY A 152 -17.60 -4.46 3.88
CA GLY A 152 -17.74 -5.61 4.77
C GLY A 152 -17.26 -5.31 6.20
N PRO A 153 -16.23 -5.99 6.70
CA PRO A 153 -15.74 -5.79 8.07
C PRO A 153 -14.94 -4.49 8.25
N GLU A 154 -14.66 -3.79 7.18
CA GLU A 154 -13.86 -2.56 7.17
C GLU A 154 -14.65 -1.40 6.57
N THR A 155 -14.19 -0.20 6.84
CA THR A 155 -14.70 1.04 6.22
C THR A 155 -13.52 1.84 5.70
N ILE A 156 -13.61 2.28 4.45
CA ILE A 156 -12.65 3.19 3.83
C ILE A 156 -13.19 4.61 3.99
N ILE A 157 -12.37 5.50 4.54
CA ILE A 157 -12.71 6.91 4.78
C ILE A 157 -11.78 7.76 3.90
N GLN A 158 -12.35 8.70 3.17
CA GLN A 158 -11.60 9.67 2.37
C GLN A 158 -11.61 11.05 3.04
N LEU A 159 -10.41 11.59 3.21
CA LEU A 159 -10.12 12.82 3.93
C LEU A 159 -9.32 13.74 3.00
N PRO A 160 -9.88 14.86 2.50
CA PRO A 160 -9.15 15.77 1.63
C PRO A 160 -8.05 16.50 2.41
N ARG A 161 -6.86 16.62 1.81
CA ARG A 161 -5.73 17.39 2.32
C ARG A 161 -5.12 18.23 1.20
N GLY A 162 -5.54 19.47 1.10
CA GLY A 162 -5.16 20.35 0.01
C GLY A 162 -5.60 19.80 -1.35
N LYS A 163 -4.64 19.44 -2.21
CA LYS A 163 -4.90 18.81 -3.53
C LYS A 163 -4.91 17.29 -3.50
N THR A 164 -4.59 16.68 -2.38
CA THR A 164 -4.52 15.24 -2.20
C THR A 164 -5.68 14.73 -1.36
N VAL A 165 -5.93 13.43 -1.39
CA VAL A 165 -6.91 12.76 -0.55
C VAL A 165 -6.15 11.73 0.29
N VAL A 166 -6.29 11.84 1.60
CA VAL A 166 -5.80 10.83 2.54
C VAL A 166 -6.87 9.76 2.69
N ILE A 167 -6.46 8.51 2.61
CA ILE A 167 -7.33 7.34 2.73
C ILE A 167 -7.01 6.64 4.04
N ALA A 168 -8.01 6.48 4.89
CA ALA A 168 -7.91 5.66 6.09
C ALA A 168 -8.75 4.38 5.95
N ARG A 169 -8.25 3.27 6.46
CA ARG A 169 -8.95 1.99 6.54
C ARG A 169 -9.15 1.63 8.01
N VAL A 170 -10.39 1.61 8.43
CA VAL A 170 -10.76 1.37 9.83
C VAL A 170 -11.69 0.17 9.94
N ALA A 171 -11.79 -0.43 11.12
CA ALA A 171 -12.82 -1.42 11.38
C ALA A 171 -14.22 -0.81 11.12
N HIS A 172 -15.14 -1.63 10.63
CA HIS A 172 -16.49 -1.15 10.33
C HIS A 172 -17.15 -0.56 11.60
N ASP A 173 -17.46 0.73 11.52
CA ASP A 173 -18.20 1.46 12.54
C ASP A 173 -19.28 2.32 11.85
N SER A 174 -20.53 2.04 12.14
CA SER A 174 -21.68 2.78 11.59
C SER A 174 -21.77 4.24 12.07
N THR A 175 -20.89 4.65 12.96
CA THR A 175 -20.84 6.03 13.47
C THR A 175 -20.11 7.01 12.57
N TYR A 176 -19.37 6.54 11.55
CA TYR A 176 -18.79 7.41 10.54
C TYR A 176 -19.83 7.79 9.49
N SER A 177 -19.98 9.08 9.25
CA SER A 177 -20.86 9.67 8.24
C SER A 177 -20.18 10.86 7.56
N VAL A 178 -20.57 11.17 6.36
CA VAL A 178 -20.18 12.40 5.65
C VAL A 178 -20.89 13.59 6.22
#